data_9cdd35f6e72fa4b6ca887a090cfb6d97
#
_entry.id   9cdd35f6e72fa4b6ca887a090cfb6d97
#
_cell.length_a   1.000
_cell.length_b   1.000
_cell.length_c   1.000
_cell.angle_alpha   90.00
_cell.angle_beta   90.00
_cell.angle_gamma   90.00
#
_symmetry.space_group_name_H-M   'P 1'
#
loop_
_entity.id
_entity.type
_entity.pdbx_description
1 polymer ?
#
loop_
_entity_poly.entity_id
_entity_poly.type
_entity_poly.pdbx_seq_one_letter_code
_entity_poly.pdbx_strand_id
1 'polypeptide(L)'
;MDRPVHESPPGFDRSPVDLQRPTNVRWLIFGLASLASYINYVHRYSWGVIKPYLLEDGVVTEQQMGWLDGLIGITYGLGQFPGGLAGDLLGPHAVIPVSAVLWSIVAAAPAVVATFYGLATIRLAMGLTQAPCYPCLGKITQTWIPRATRTTQQGFISSFSGRAGGACSSLIIGTLLMGWVGMTWQMALVVTASTGVLFAIAFALLFRNTPRQHSGVNAAEAALIEEGEVVATTGRPLRWDWSAGNIRNLAAFFGASFSSTFADNLFVFWMPTFLVQAKGFSPTEMGLFASLPLFGGALGGLCGGILNDWLIGAIGNRRWARRLIAGGCKVIAASLICASLLFDDGKVIMAILFLCKFFSDMSQPTWWGTVTDIGGPAAGRVFGMVNTVGAAGLFVAGPIMAWVKTQYDFDGLFFFVAGVYLVTTACWLMVDCQRRLVT
;
A
#
# COMPACT_ATOMS: atom_id res chain seq x y z
N MET A 1 -58.30 42.46 22.11
CA MET A 1 -57.81 41.38 21.22
C MET A 1 -56.32 41.58 21.12
N ASP A 2 -55.58 41.00 22.07
CA ASP A 2 -54.13 41.12 22.17
C ASP A 2 -53.47 40.05 21.29
N ARG A 3 -52.51 40.47 20.44
CA ARG A 3 -51.69 39.56 19.67
C ARG A 3 -50.54 39.07 20.55
N PRO A 4 -50.23 37.78 20.56
CA PRO A 4 -49.09 37.27 21.33
C PRO A 4 -47.79 37.76 20.72
N VAL A 5 -46.93 38.25 21.62
CA VAL A 5 -45.54 38.62 21.34
C VAL A 5 -44.77 37.35 21.01
N HIS A 6 -44.18 37.26 19.78
CA HIS A 6 -43.25 36.22 19.42
C HIS A 6 -41.95 36.45 20.19
N GLU A 7 -41.72 35.67 21.22
CA GLU A 7 -40.39 35.55 21.83
C GLU A 7 -39.39 34.94 20.81
N SER A 8 -38.35 35.68 20.52
CA SER A 8 -37.22 35.21 19.74
C SER A 8 -36.53 34.09 20.50
N PRO A 9 -36.07 33.01 19.83
CA PRO A 9 -35.33 31.93 20.51
C PRO A 9 -34.05 32.51 21.14
N PRO A 10 -33.64 31.98 22.32
CA PRO A 10 -32.48 32.49 23.04
C PRO A 10 -31.25 32.44 22.13
N GLY A 11 -30.57 33.57 22.06
CA GLY A 11 -29.33 33.72 21.28
C GLY A 11 -28.32 32.63 21.69
N PHE A 12 -27.83 31.87 20.73
CA PHE A 12 -26.69 31.01 20.92
C PHE A 12 -25.52 31.90 21.39
N ASP A 13 -25.20 31.78 22.67
CA ASP A 13 -24.02 32.40 23.27
C ASP A 13 -22.79 31.75 22.58
N ARG A 14 -22.22 32.46 21.60
CA ARG A 14 -20.99 32.05 20.94
C ARG A 14 -19.86 32.17 21.95
N SER A 15 -19.55 31.04 22.58
CA SER A 15 -18.42 30.93 23.50
C SER A 15 -17.11 31.43 22.85
N PRO A 16 -16.12 31.90 23.63
CA PRO A 16 -14.82 32.42 23.13
C PRO A 16 -14.01 31.47 22.26
N VAL A 17 -14.43 30.23 22.13
CA VAL A 17 -13.83 29.17 21.27
C VAL A 17 -13.88 29.54 19.78
N ASP A 18 -14.88 30.32 19.34
CA ASP A 18 -15.05 30.72 17.93
C ASP A 18 -14.02 31.72 17.42
N LEU A 19 -13.19 32.30 18.29
CA LEU A 19 -12.18 33.33 17.93
C LEU A 19 -10.75 32.79 17.82
N GLN A 20 -10.50 31.54 18.22
CA GLN A 20 -9.16 30.95 18.12
C GLN A 20 -8.95 30.27 16.74
N ARG A 21 -7.84 30.57 16.09
CA ARG A 21 -7.44 29.81 14.90
C ARG A 21 -7.07 28.38 15.29
N PRO A 22 -7.50 27.36 14.51
CA PRO A 22 -7.11 25.96 14.75
C PRO A 22 -5.58 25.82 14.79
N THR A 23 -5.06 25.08 15.74
CA THR A 23 -3.67 24.64 15.73
C THR A 23 -3.44 23.67 14.57
N ASN A 24 -2.19 23.52 14.11
CA ASN A 24 -1.89 22.68 12.94
C ASN A 24 -1.41 21.26 13.31
N VAL A 25 -1.77 20.76 14.47
CA VAL A 25 -1.32 19.44 14.97
C VAL A 25 -1.80 18.30 14.07
N ARG A 26 -2.99 18.40 13.48
CA ARG A 26 -3.48 17.39 12.51
C ARG A 26 -2.52 17.14 11.36
N TRP A 27 -1.78 18.16 10.92
CA TRP A 27 -0.79 18.02 9.85
C TRP A 27 0.49 17.29 10.31
N LEU A 28 0.89 17.49 11.57
CA LEU A 28 1.96 16.69 12.19
C LEU A 28 1.55 15.20 12.24
N ILE A 29 0.31 14.93 12.66
CA ILE A 29 -0.21 13.57 12.73
C ILE A 29 -0.35 12.94 11.33
N PHE A 30 -0.79 13.72 10.35
CA PHE A 30 -0.79 13.29 8.95
C PHE A 30 0.63 12.96 8.46
N GLY A 31 1.62 13.79 8.79
CA GLY A 31 3.04 13.55 8.49
C GLY A 31 3.56 12.26 9.15
N LEU A 32 3.25 12.04 10.42
CA LEU A 32 3.62 10.81 11.14
C LEU A 32 2.98 9.56 10.55
N ALA A 33 1.70 9.63 10.17
CA ALA A 33 1.00 8.53 9.51
C ALA A 33 1.58 8.23 8.12
N SER A 34 1.92 9.28 7.36
CA SER A 34 2.60 9.16 6.06
C SER A 34 3.99 8.55 6.21
N LEU A 35 4.76 8.98 7.21
CA LEU A 35 6.08 8.45 7.51
C LEU A 35 6.03 6.98 7.97
N ALA A 36 4.99 6.59 8.74
CA ALA A 36 4.78 5.18 9.11
C ALA A 36 4.61 4.30 7.87
N SER A 37 3.77 4.72 6.93
CA SER A 37 3.58 4.03 5.66
C SER A 37 4.87 3.97 4.83
N TYR A 38 5.58 5.08 4.75
CA TYR A 38 6.85 5.19 4.02
C TYR A 38 7.91 4.23 4.58
N ILE A 39 8.20 4.28 5.89
CA ILE A 39 9.20 3.42 6.53
C ILE A 39 8.81 1.94 6.46
N ASN A 40 7.51 1.63 6.63
CA ASN A 40 7.01 0.27 6.47
C ASN A 40 7.38 -0.32 5.11
N TYR A 41 7.24 0.46 4.03
CA TYR A 41 7.59 0.04 2.69
C TYR A 41 9.09 0.06 2.41
N VAL A 42 9.86 1.02 2.94
CA VAL A 42 11.33 0.99 2.87
C VAL A 42 11.85 -0.34 3.40
N HIS A 43 11.41 -0.76 4.58
CA HIS A 43 11.85 -2.01 5.19
C HIS A 43 11.32 -3.25 4.46
N ARG A 44 10.12 -3.22 3.90
CA ARG A 44 9.57 -4.34 3.12
C ARG A 44 10.34 -4.57 1.83
N TYR A 45 10.70 -3.49 1.13
CA TYR A 45 11.36 -3.55 -0.17
C TYR A 45 12.87 -3.71 -0.07
N SER A 46 13.47 -3.51 1.12
CA SER A 46 14.89 -3.80 1.36
C SER A 46 15.25 -5.24 1.01
N TRP A 47 14.31 -6.18 1.18
CA TRP A 47 14.46 -7.57 0.79
C TRP A 47 14.80 -7.73 -0.69
N GLY A 48 14.08 -7.03 -1.58
CA GLY A 48 14.35 -7.08 -3.02
C GLY A 48 15.75 -6.58 -3.37
N VAL A 49 16.26 -5.60 -2.64
CA VAL A 49 17.60 -5.02 -2.87
C VAL A 49 18.71 -5.99 -2.45
N ILE A 50 18.55 -6.71 -1.33
CA ILE A 50 19.57 -7.67 -0.85
C ILE A 50 19.48 -9.04 -1.54
N LYS A 51 18.37 -9.35 -2.19
CA LYS A 51 18.11 -10.64 -2.84
C LYS A 51 19.22 -11.09 -3.81
N PRO A 52 19.72 -10.28 -4.75
CA PRO A 52 20.78 -10.71 -5.66
C PRO A 52 22.06 -11.14 -4.90
N TYR A 53 22.39 -10.48 -3.81
CA TYR A 53 23.58 -10.79 -3.00
C TYR A 53 23.42 -12.11 -2.22
N LEU A 54 22.21 -12.38 -1.68
CA LEU A 54 21.92 -13.67 -1.03
C LEU A 54 21.99 -14.85 -2.02
N LEU A 55 21.65 -14.61 -3.29
CA LEU A 55 21.76 -15.61 -4.36
C LEU A 55 23.23 -15.79 -4.77
N GLU A 56 23.99 -14.72 -4.90
CA GLU A 56 25.41 -14.72 -5.26
C GLU A 56 26.26 -15.41 -4.16
N ASP A 57 25.96 -15.13 -2.88
CA ASP A 57 26.60 -15.76 -1.74
C ASP A 57 26.24 -17.27 -1.59
N GLY A 58 25.34 -17.79 -2.42
CA GLY A 58 24.90 -19.20 -2.41
C GLY A 58 24.12 -19.62 -1.17
N VAL A 59 23.60 -18.66 -0.40
CA VAL A 59 22.81 -18.91 0.83
C VAL A 59 21.53 -19.67 0.52
N VAL A 60 20.92 -19.39 -0.63
CA VAL A 60 19.67 -20.00 -1.10
C VAL A 60 19.67 -20.14 -2.61
N THR A 61 18.93 -21.14 -3.11
CA THR A 61 18.67 -21.29 -4.55
C THR A 61 17.57 -20.32 -5.01
N GLU A 62 17.46 -20.10 -6.32
CA GLU A 62 16.40 -19.27 -6.90
C GLU A 62 14.99 -19.76 -6.53
N GLN A 63 14.78 -21.07 -6.54
CA GLN A 63 13.49 -21.65 -6.16
C GLN A 63 13.18 -21.44 -4.67
N GLN A 64 14.17 -21.57 -3.80
CA GLN A 64 14.04 -21.26 -2.37
C GLN A 64 13.75 -19.79 -2.16
N MET A 65 14.43 -18.91 -2.92
CA MET A 65 14.21 -17.47 -2.87
C MET A 65 12.76 -17.11 -3.27
N GLY A 66 12.18 -17.78 -4.26
CA GLY A 66 10.77 -17.60 -4.61
C GLY A 66 9.82 -17.92 -3.46
N TRP A 67 10.07 -19.01 -2.71
CA TRP A 67 9.29 -19.28 -1.50
C TRP A 67 9.44 -18.18 -0.45
N LEU A 68 10.67 -17.70 -0.22
CA LEU A 68 10.94 -16.60 0.72
C LEU A 68 10.22 -15.31 0.31
N ASP A 69 10.15 -14.99 -0.99
CA ASP A 69 9.41 -13.83 -1.51
C ASP A 69 7.92 -13.91 -1.17
N GLY A 70 7.32 -15.10 -1.26
CA GLY A 70 5.90 -15.32 -1.01
C GLY A 70 5.51 -15.35 0.48
N LEU A 71 6.36 -15.90 1.37
CA LEU A 71 6.01 -16.18 2.77
C LEU A 71 5.48 -14.97 3.53
N ILE A 72 5.96 -13.77 3.23
CA ILE A 72 5.45 -12.53 3.84
C ILE A 72 3.94 -12.34 3.59
N GLY A 73 3.44 -12.76 2.42
CA GLY A 73 2.02 -12.61 2.04
C GLY A 73 1.09 -13.37 2.98
N ILE A 74 1.47 -14.57 3.41
CA ILE A 74 0.64 -15.41 4.31
C ILE A 74 0.41 -14.69 5.64
N THR A 75 1.49 -14.39 6.34
CA THR A 75 1.41 -13.84 7.70
C THR A 75 0.93 -12.40 7.71
N TYR A 76 1.23 -11.62 6.65
CA TYR A 76 0.67 -10.30 6.47
C TYR A 76 -0.86 -10.34 6.29
N GLY A 77 -1.36 -11.24 5.42
CA GLY A 77 -2.80 -11.41 5.22
C GLY A 77 -3.53 -11.86 6.49
N LEU A 78 -3.01 -12.90 7.15
CA LEU A 78 -3.58 -13.45 8.38
C LEU A 78 -3.47 -12.47 9.57
N GLY A 79 -2.40 -11.69 9.63
CA GLY A 79 -2.14 -10.74 10.72
C GLY A 79 -2.95 -9.45 10.66
N GLN A 80 -3.58 -9.12 9.53
CA GLN A 80 -4.32 -7.85 9.39
C GLN A 80 -5.54 -7.77 10.32
N PHE A 81 -6.31 -8.85 10.44
CA PHE A 81 -7.48 -8.85 11.32
C PHE A 81 -7.08 -8.76 12.81
N PRO A 82 -6.19 -9.62 13.35
CA PRO A 82 -5.71 -9.45 14.72
C PRO A 82 -5.02 -8.11 14.97
N GLY A 83 -4.27 -7.61 13.98
CA GLY A 83 -3.62 -6.30 14.05
C GLY A 83 -4.60 -5.14 14.12
N GLY A 84 -5.69 -5.21 13.36
CA GLY A 84 -6.79 -4.26 13.44
C GLY A 84 -7.48 -4.28 14.80
N LEU A 85 -7.77 -5.47 15.33
CA LEU A 85 -8.34 -5.65 16.65
C LEU A 85 -7.41 -5.09 17.76
N ALA A 86 -6.11 -5.35 17.67
CA ALA A 86 -5.13 -4.75 18.59
C ALA A 86 -5.15 -3.22 18.50
N GLY A 87 -5.23 -2.66 17.29
CA GLY A 87 -5.39 -1.22 17.08
C GLY A 87 -6.67 -0.66 17.71
N ASP A 88 -7.76 -1.43 17.72
CA ASP A 88 -9.03 -1.02 18.33
C ASP A 88 -8.98 -1.09 19.87
N LEU A 89 -8.36 -2.10 20.43
CA LEU A 89 -8.29 -2.32 21.87
C LEU A 89 -7.22 -1.47 22.55
N LEU A 90 -6.00 -1.43 22.00
CA LEU A 90 -4.83 -0.78 22.59
C LEU A 90 -4.59 0.62 22.04
N GLY A 91 -5.19 0.93 20.91
CA GLY A 91 -4.99 2.18 20.17
C GLY A 91 -3.71 2.22 19.33
N PRO A 92 -3.71 3.01 18.24
CA PRO A 92 -2.54 3.19 17.37
C PRO A 92 -1.29 3.70 18.10
N HIS A 93 -1.45 4.45 19.20
CA HIS A 93 -0.35 4.97 20.02
C HIS A 93 0.56 3.87 20.58
N ALA A 94 -0.01 2.73 20.96
CA ALA A 94 0.76 1.60 21.48
C ALA A 94 1.18 0.64 20.34
N VAL A 95 0.25 0.34 19.42
CA VAL A 95 0.44 -0.72 18.41
C VAL A 95 1.48 -0.32 17.36
N ILE A 96 1.46 0.91 16.84
CA ILE A 96 2.39 1.32 15.78
C ILE A 96 3.84 1.33 16.25
N PRO A 97 4.22 1.95 17.40
CA PRO A 97 5.62 1.92 17.87
C PRO A 97 6.13 0.50 18.14
N VAL A 98 5.33 -0.34 18.81
CA VAL A 98 5.71 -1.73 19.07
C VAL A 98 5.93 -2.50 17.77
N SER A 99 4.98 -2.40 16.84
CA SER A 99 5.12 -3.01 15.52
C SER A 99 6.35 -2.47 14.78
N ALA A 100 6.62 -1.16 14.84
CA ALA A 100 7.77 -0.54 14.18
C ALA A 100 9.12 -1.04 14.73
N VAL A 101 9.25 -1.18 16.04
CA VAL A 101 10.45 -1.79 16.64
C VAL A 101 10.60 -3.24 16.20
N LEU A 102 9.52 -4.03 16.28
CA LEU A 102 9.56 -5.44 15.92
C LEU A 102 9.92 -5.65 14.44
N TRP A 103 9.24 -4.93 13.49
CA TRP A 103 9.60 -5.08 12.09
C TRP A 103 11.00 -4.55 11.77
N SER A 104 11.53 -3.59 12.53
CA SER A 104 12.91 -3.09 12.35
C SER A 104 13.93 -4.14 12.73
N ILE A 105 13.74 -4.81 13.87
CA ILE A 105 14.58 -5.93 14.30
C ILE A 105 14.55 -7.05 13.26
N VAL A 106 13.36 -7.40 12.79
CA VAL A 106 13.16 -8.43 11.76
C VAL A 106 13.79 -8.03 10.43
N ALA A 107 13.70 -6.74 10.04
CA ALA A 107 14.31 -6.22 8.82
C ALA A 107 15.84 -6.28 8.84
N ALA A 108 16.47 -6.10 10.01
CA ALA A 108 17.92 -6.21 10.20
C ALA A 108 18.41 -7.66 10.24
N ALA A 109 17.57 -8.60 10.65
CA ALA A 109 17.96 -9.99 10.93
C ALA A 109 18.63 -10.74 9.75
N PRO A 110 18.29 -10.51 8.45
CA PRO A 110 18.99 -11.16 7.34
C PRO A 110 20.48 -10.85 7.29
N ALA A 111 20.95 -9.76 7.91
CA ALA A 111 22.37 -9.39 7.98
C ALA A 111 23.24 -10.43 8.72
N VAL A 112 22.63 -11.24 9.60
CA VAL A 112 23.33 -12.22 10.44
C VAL A 112 22.81 -13.65 10.26
N VAL A 113 21.76 -13.85 9.47
CA VAL A 113 21.12 -15.16 9.24
C VAL A 113 21.39 -15.62 7.82
N ALA A 114 22.14 -16.71 7.67
CA ALA A 114 22.58 -17.26 6.38
C ALA A 114 22.02 -18.67 6.11
N THR A 115 20.76 -18.95 6.50
CA THR A 115 20.11 -20.23 6.25
C THR A 115 18.68 -20.05 5.72
N PHE A 116 18.26 -20.96 4.83
CA PHE A 116 16.90 -20.92 4.26
C PHE A 116 15.81 -20.87 5.35
N TYR A 117 15.86 -21.75 6.35
CA TYR A 117 14.84 -21.81 7.41
C TYR A 117 14.85 -20.55 8.30
N GLY A 118 16.04 -20.01 8.57
CA GLY A 118 16.17 -18.75 9.30
C GLY A 118 15.56 -17.58 8.53
N LEU A 119 15.87 -17.46 7.23
CA LEU A 119 15.29 -16.44 6.34
C LEU A 119 13.78 -16.64 6.19
N ALA A 120 13.29 -17.88 6.13
CA ALA A 120 11.84 -18.17 6.09
C ALA A 120 11.14 -17.68 7.35
N THR A 121 11.72 -17.91 8.53
CA THR A 121 11.21 -17.41 9.81
C THR A 121 11.17 -15.87 9.81
N ILE A 122 12.23 -15.22 9.32
CA ILE A 122 12.30 -13.76 9.20
C ILE A 122 11.19 -13.23 8.26
N ARG A 123 10.96 -13.88 7.13
CA ARG A 123 9.91 -13.45 6.18
C ARG A 123 8.50 -13.59 6.77
N LEU A 124 8.24 -14.69 7.50
CA LEU A 124 6.96 -14.87 8.23
C LEU A 124 6.81 -13.82 9.35
N ALA A 125 7.85 -13.58 10.14
CA ALA A 125 7.86 -12.58 11.20
C ALA A 125 7.65 -11.16 10.62
N MET A 126 8.26 -10.86 9.45
CA MET A 126 8.11 -9.57 8.78
C MET A 126 6.66 -9.30 8.39
N GLY A 127 5.97 -10.30 7.82
CA GLY A 127 4.55 -10.15 7.49
C GLY A 127 3.69 -9.91 8.72
N LEU A 128 3.91 -10.66 9.79
CA LEU A 128 3.14 -10.55 11.03
C LEU A 128 3.35 -9.19 11.72
N THR A 129 4.60 -8.74 11.82
CA THR A 129 4.94 -7.47 12.51
C THR A 129 4.49 -6.23 11.74
N GLN A 130 4.39 -6.29 10.41
CA GLN A 130 3.89 -5.20 9.57
C GLN A 130 2.38 -5.17 9.41
N ALA A 131 1.68 -6.28 9.65
CA ALA A 131 0.25 -6.41 9.41
C ALA A 131 -0.61 -5.37 10.15
N PRO A 132 -0.34 -4.98 11.42
CA PRO A 132 -1.15 -4.01 12.15
C PRO A 132 -1.08 -2.58 11.61
N CYS A 133 -0.04 -2.24 10.83
CA CYS A 133 0.25 -0.86 10.42
C CYS A 133 -0.93 -0.22 9.69
N TYR A 134 -1.41 -0.79 8.60
CA TYR A 134 -2.46 -0.19 7.78
C TYR A 134 -3.83 -0.11 8.46
N PRO A 135 -4.32 -1.10 9.20
CA PRO A 135 -5.51 -0.95 10.03
C PRO A 135 -5.41 0.22 11.01
N CYS A 136 -4.25 0.37 11.68
CA CYS A 136 -4.01 1.49 12.59
C CYS A 136 -3.96 2.84 11.86
N LEU A 137 -3.34 2.92 10.66
CA LEU A 137 -3.33 4.14 9.84
C LEU A 137 -4.76 4.53 9.42
N GLY A 138 -5.61 3.56 9.08
CA GLY A 138 -7.01 3.79 8.82
C GLY A 138 -7.74 4.42 10.03
N LYS A 139 -7.48 3.93 11.24
CA LYS A 139 -8.03 4.48 12.47
C LYS A 139 -7.53 5.90 12.76
N ILE A 140 -6.24 6.16 12.59
CA ILE A 140 -5.66 7.50 12.71
C ILE A 140 -6.35 8.47 11.76
N THR A 141 -6.54 8.07 10.51
CA THR A 141 -7.19 8.91 9.50
C THR A 141 -8.63 9.22 9.89
N GLN A 142 -9.37 8.26 10.45
CA GLN A 142 -10.73 8.48 10.93
C GLN A 142 -10.79 9.44 12.12
N THR A 143 -9.82 9.36 13.03
CA THR A 143 -9.84 10.10 14.30
C THR A 143 -9.24 11.50 14.19
N TRP A 144 -8.25 11.71 13.31
CA TRP A 144 -7.47 12.95 13.27
C TRP A 144 -7.72 13.82 12.04
N ILE A 145 -8.36 13.27 11.00
CA ILE A 145 -8.52 13.98 9.74
C ILE A 145 -9.98 14.38 9.54
N PRO A 146 -10.25 15.69 9.29
CA PRO A 146 -11.59 16.18 9.00
C PRO A 146 -12.23 15.41 7.84
N ARG A 147 -13.52 15.11 7.94
CA ARG A 147 -14.27 14.30 6.97
C ARG A 147 -14.15 14.82 5.53
N ALA A 148 -14.12 16.15 5.36
CA ALA A 148 -14.03 16.79 4.05
C ALA A 148 -12.77 16.40 3.25
N THR A 149 -11.62 16.15 3.94
CA THR A 149 -10.32 15.86 3.30
C THR A 149 -9.83 14.44 3.55
N ARG A 150 -10.58 13.64 4.33
CA ARG A 150 -10.19 12.31 4.82
C ARG A 150 -9.84 11.35 3.68
N THR A 151 -10.65 11.29 2.63
CA THR A 151 -10.42 10.37 1.50
C THR A 151 -9.11 10.68 0.77
N THR A 152 -8.85 11.96 0.51
CA THR A 152 -7.61 12.39 -0.16
C THR A 152 -6.38 12.08 0.68
N GLN A 153 -6.43 12.39 1.98
CA GLN A 153 -5.31 12.15 2.89
C GLN A 153 -5.08 10.66 3.13
N GLN A 154 -6.15 9.86 3.25
CA GLN A 154 -6.05 8.40 3.31
C GLN A 154 -5.40 7.84 2.04
N GLY A 155 -5.80 8.32 0.88
CA GLY A 155 -5.19 7.95 -0.41
C GLY A 155 -3.71 8.27 -0.47
N PHE A 156 -3.31 9.45 0.03
CA PHE A 156 -1.90 9.84 0.10
C PHE A 156 -1.10 8.92 1.02
N ILE A 157 -1.57 8.66 2.24
CA ILE A 157 -0.91 7.77 3.20
C ILE A 157 -0.78 6.36 2.64
N SER A 158 -1.88 5.80 2.09
CA SER A 158 -1.93 4.38 1.71
C SER A 158 -1.29 4.09 0.35
N SER A 159 -1.32 5.03 -0.58
CA SER A 159 -0.82 4.79 -1.94
C SER A 159 0.50 5.51 -2.20
N PHE A 160 0.53 6.83 -2.09
CA PHE A 160 1.73 7.59 -2.45
C PHE A 160 2.88 7.35 -1.48
N SER A 161 2.67 7.52 -0.15
CA SER A 161 3.74 7.42 0.84
C SER A 161 4.38 6.03 0.86
N GLY A 162 3.56 4.96 0.81
CA GLY A 162 4.06 3.59 0.75
C GLY A 162 4.90 3.33 -0.51
N ARG A 163 4.37 3.68 -1.70
CA ARG A 163 5.11 3.46 -2.96
C ARG A 163 6.39 4.28 -3.06
N ALA A 164 6.37 5.52 -2.59
CA ALA A 164 7.56 6.36 -2.48
C ALA A 164 8.60 5.71 -1.55
N GLY A 165 8.16 5.16 -0.40
CA GLY A 165 9.04 4.39 0.48
C GLY A 165 9.67 3.18 -0.21
N GLY A 166 8.87 2.41 -0.98
CA GLY A 166 9.36 1.29 -1.77
C GLY A 166 10.42 1.71 -2.80
N ALA A 167 10.16 2.78 -3.56
CA ALA A 167 11.11 3.34 -4.52
C ALA A 167 12.40 3.84 -3.84
N CYS A 168 12.25 4.57 -2.74
CA CYS A 168 13.39 5.08 -1.98
C CYS A 168 14.20 3.97 -1.30
N SER A 169 13.63 2.79 -1.05
CA SER A 169 14.37 1.66 -0.49
C SER A 169 15.59 1.29 -1.34
N SER A 170 15.39 1.15 -2.66
CA SER A 170 16.49 0.84 -3.61
C SER A 170 17.49 1.99 -3.67
N LEU A 171 17.04 3.25 -3.67
CA LEU A 171 17.92 4.42 -3.66
C LEU A 171 18.76 4.50 -2.39
N ILE A 172 18.12 4.34 -1.23
CA ILE A 172 18.79 4.44 0.08
C ILE A 172 19.82 3.31 0.21
N ILE A 173 19.40 2.06 0.03
CA ILE A 173 20.26 0.90 0.27
C ILE A 173 21.27 0.75 -0.86
N GLY A 174 20.81 0.65 -2.12
CA GLY A 174 21.67 0.35 -3.27
C GLY A 174 22.55 1.55 -3.65
N THR A 175 21.94 2.70 -3.93
CA THR A 175 22.71 3.86 -4.44
C THR A 175 23.49 4.56 -3.33
N LEU A 176 22.82 4.95 -2.23
CA LEU A 176 23.45 5.79 -1.19
C LEU A 176 24.39 4.95 -0.32
N LEU A 177 23.86 3.93 0.39
CA LEU A 177 24.63 3.24 1.42
C LEU A 177 25.65 2.27 0.81
N MET A 178 25.27 1.45 -0.16
CA MET A 178 26.18 0.50 -0.78
C MET A 178 27.07 1.16 -1.87
N GLY A 179 26.47 1.98 -2.73
CA GLY A 179 27.16 2.58 -3.86
C GLY A 179 28.09 3.75 -3.48
N TRP A 180 27.55 4.79 -2.85
CA TRP A 180 28.32 6.01 -2.54
C TRP A 180 29.12 5.91 -1.25
N VAL A 181 28.52 5.34 -0.19
CA VAL A 181 29.21 5.18 1.10
C VAL A 181 30.12 3.96 1.13
N GLY A 182 29.88 2.96 0.26
CA GLY A 182 30.68 1.73 0.17
C GLY A 182 30.40 0.71 1.27
N MET A 183 29.19 0.75 1.88
CA MET A 183 28.79 -0.22 2.90
C MET A 183 28.52 -1.60 2.28
N THR A 184 28.78 -2.66 3.04
CA THR A 184 28.26 -4.00 2.69
C THR A 184 26.73 -4.00 2.77
N TRP A 185 26.10 -4.93 2.05
CA TRP A 185 24.63 -5.02 2.08
C TRP A 185 24.07 -5.28 3.49
N GLN A 186 24.83 -6.01 4.34
CA GLN A 186 24.49 -6.27 5.74
C GLN A 186 24.45 -4.97 6.56
N MET A 187 25.52 -4.15 6.45
CA MET A 187 25.58 -2.87 7.17
C MET A 187 24.50 -1.91 6.67
N ALA A 188 24.30 -1.82 5.37
CA ALA A 188 23.27 -0.97 4.77
C ALA A 188 21.86 -1.36 5.26
N LEU A 189 21.61 -2.66 5.39
CA LEU A 189 20.33 -3.17 5.91
C LEU A 189 20.10 -2.78 7.37
N VAL A 190 21.13 -2.94 8.24
CA VAL A 190 21.05 -2.59 9.67
C VAL A 190 20.84 -1.08 9.84
N VAL A 191 21.58 -0.25 9.10
CA VAL A 191 21.42 1.22 9.13
C VAL A 191 20.01 1.62 8.69
N THR A 192 19.50 1.02 7.61
CA THR A 192 18.14 1.28 7.15
C THR A 192 17.11 0.84 8.20
N ALA A 193 17.26 -0.34 8.77
CA ALA A 193 16.36 -0.87 9.80
C ALA A 193 16.32 0.01 11.06
N SER A 194 17.42 0.64 11.45
CA SER A 194 17.48 1.54 12.62
C SER A 194 16.54 2.75 12.49
N THR A 195 16.23 3.19 11.27
CA THR A 195 15.29 4.30 11.02
C THR A 195 13.89 4.02 11.55
N GLY A 196 13.45 2.76 11.55
CA GLY A 196 12.15 2.39 12.11
C GLY A 196 12.10 2.43 13.65
N VAL A 197 13.22 2.17 14.32
CA VAL A 197 13.33 2.35 15.78
C VAL A 197 13.26 3.84 16.13
N LEU A 198 13.99 4.69 15.39
CA LEU A 198 13.93 6.14 15.57
C LEU A 198 12.52 6.67 15.31
N PHE A 199 11.86 6.18 14.28
CA PHE A 199 10.46 6.50 14.00
C PHE A 199 9.53 6.06 15.15
N ALA A 200 9.70 4.86 15.69
CA ALA A 200 8.88 4.35 16.79
C ALA A 200 8.97 5.26 18.02
N ILE A 201 10.17 5.72 18.36
CA ILE A 201 10.40 6.67 19.46
C ILE A 201 9.70 8.00 19.16
N ALA A 202 9.92 8.57 17.98
CA ALA A 202 9.29 9.82 17.58
C ALA A 202 7.76 9.72 17.60
N PHE A 203 7.20 8.63 17.07
CA PHE A 203 5.76 8.39 17.05
C PHE A 203 5.18 8.26 18.46
N ALA A 204 5.83 7.52 19.37
CA ALA A 204 5.38 7.36 20.75
C ALA A 204 5.38 8.68 21.53
N LEU A 205 6.34 9.57 21.26
CA LEU A 205 6.43 10.87 21.90
C LEU A 205 5.39 11.87 21.36
N LEU A 206 5.20 11.90 20.04
CA LEU A 206 4.43 12.94 19.34
C LEU A 206 2.97 12.57 19.06
N PHE A 207 2.63 11.29 18.93
CA PHE A 207 1.26 10.86 18.60
C PHE A 207 0.43 10.65 19.87
N ARG A 208 -0.89 10.91 19.78
CA ARG A 208 -1.92 10.51 20.78
C ARG A 208 -3.13 9.94 20.07
N ASN A 209 -3.88 9.05 20.74
CA ASN A 209 -5.01 8.35 20.10
C ASN A 209 -6.15 9.28 19.69
N THR A 210 -6.38 10.38 20.42
CA THR A 210 -7.44 11.34 20.12
C THR A 210 -6.91 12.78 20.15
N PRO A 211 -7.51 13.73 19.39
CA PRO A 211 -7.13 15.13 19.41
C PRO A 211 -7.17 15.73 20.83
N ARG A 212 -8.17 15.37 21.61
CA ARG A 212 -8.35 15.91 23.00
C ARG A 212 -7.25 15.46 23.98
N GLN A 213 -6.54 14.36 23.68
CA GLN A 213 -5.42 13.87 24.51
C GLN A 213 -4.11 14.56 24.18
N HIS A 214 -4.04 15.33 23.08
CA HIS A 214 -2.82 15.95 22.62
C HIS A 214 -2.71 17.38 23.14
N SER A 215 -1.66 17.68 23.93
CA SER A 215 -1.49 18.98 24.61
C SER A 215 -1.38 20.19 23.66
N GLY A 216 -0.99 19.97 22.41
CA GLY A 216 -0.86 21.01 21.39
C GLY A 216 -2.14 21.34 20.64
N VAL A 217 -3.25 20.60 20.86
CA VAL A 217 -4.52 20.80 20.17
C VAL A 217 -5.40 21.76 20.97
N ASN A 218 -5.84 22.86 20.32
CA ASN A 218 -6.79 23.77 20.91
C ASN A 218 -8.26 23.33 20.61
N ALA A 219 -9.21 23.97 21.29
CA ALA A 219 -10.63 23.64 21.14
C ALA A 219 -11.14 23.85 19.70
N ALA A 220 -10.63 24.85 18.99
CA ALA A 220 -11.00 25.13 17.60
C ALA A 220 -10.54 24.04 16.64
N GLU A 221 -9.33 23.47 16.82
CA GLU A 221 -8.87 22.36 16.01
C GLU A 221 -9.60 21.06 16.33
N ALA A 222 -9.86 20.79 17.61
CA ALA A 222 -10.66 19.64 18.03
C ALA A 222 -12.06 19.69 17.40
N ALA A 223 -12.73 20.84 17.45
CA ALA A 223 -14.03 21.05 16.82
C ALA A 223 -13.98 20.84 15.30
N LEU A 224 -12.96 21.37 14.62
CA LEU A 224 -12.77 21.19 13.17
C LEU A 224 -12.60 19.70 12.78
N ILE A 225 -11.89 18.92 13.59
CA ILE A 225 -11.67 17.50 13.34
C ILE A 225 -12.95 16.70 13.58
N GLU A 226 -13.68 17.04 14.64
CA GLU A 226 -14.94 16.40 15.06
C GLU A 226 -16.14 16.84 14.19
N GLU A 227 -16.02 17.94 13.43
CA GLU A 227 -17.08 18.45 12.57
C GLU A 227 -17.48 17.43 11.51
N GLY A 228 -18.77 17.10 11.48
CA GLY A 228 -19.34 16.13 10.53
C GLY A 228 -19.17 14.66 10.91
N GLU A 229 -18.69 14.33 12.10
CA GLU A 229 -18.83 12.97 12.62
C GLU A 229 -20.30 12.68 12.94
N VAL A 230 -20.98 12.11 11.97
CA VAL A 230 -22.27 11.46 12.26
C VAL A 230 -21.93 10.26 13.16
N VAL A 231 -22.38 10.32 14.42
CA VAL A 231 -22.43 9.13 15.28
C VAL A 231 -22.99 8.01 14.42
N ALA A 232 -22.17 6.99 14.17
CA ALA A 232 -22.63 5.86 13.39
C ALA A 232 -23.92 5.38 14.02
N THR A 233 -25.03 5.52 13.30
CA THR A 233 -26.33 5.00 13.73
C THR A 233 -26.20 3.48 13.78
N THR A 234 -25.66 3.00 14.89
CA THR A 234 -25.62 1.60 15.28
C THR A 234 -27.05 1.15 15.46
N GLY A 235 -27.62 0.45 14.49
CA GLY A 235 -28.95 -0.07 14.69
C GLY A 235 -29.59 -0.84 13.56
N ARG A 236 -29.16 -0.66 12.30
CA ARG A 236 -29.70 -1.50 11.23
C ARG A 236 -28.79 -2.71 11.00
N PRO A 237 -29.31 -3.95 11.08
CA PRO A 237 -28.53 -5.13 10.75
C PRO A 237 -28.10 -5.06 9.29
N LEU A 238 -26.78 -5.20 9.03
CA LEU A 238 -26.23 -5.25 7.69
C LEU A 238 -26.80 -6.48 6.96
N ARG A 239 -27.45 -6.25 5.83
CA ARG A 239 -27.96 -7.32 4.98
C ARG A 239 -26.99 -7.57 3.85
N TRP A 240 -26.48 -8.80 3.79
CA TRP A 240 -25.57 -9.26 2.74
C TRP A 240 -26.41 -9.90 1.62
N ASP A 241 -26.19 -9.45 0.38
CA ASP A 241 -26.83 -10.01 -0.80
C ASP A 241 -25.84 -10.98 -1.50
N TRP A 242 -26.01 -12.26 -1.21
CA TRP A 242 -25.25 -13.36 -1.80
C TRP A 242 -25.89 -13.92 -3.07
N SER A 243 -26.62 -13.12 -3.83
CA SER A 243 -27.14 -13.55 -5.15
C SER A 243 -26.00 -14.00 -6.08
N ALA A 244 -26.30 -14.91 -6.99
CA ALA A 244 -25.30 -15.43 -7.95
C ALA A 244 -24.59 -14.32 -8.75
N GLY A 245 -25.32 -13.22 -9.04
CA GLY A 245 -24.75 -12.05 -9.68
C GLY A 245 -23.71 -11.32 -8.83
N ASN A 246 -23.97 -11.19 -7.53
CA ASN A 246 -23.05 -10.55 -6.58
C ASN A 246 -21.84 -11.44 -6.26
N ILE A 247 -22.05 -12.75 -6.15
CA ILE A 247 -20.95 -13.73 -5.97
C ILE A 247 -20.01 -13.68 -7.18
N ARG A 248 -20.55 -13.69 -8.41
CA ARG A 248 -19.74 -13.58 -9.63
C ARG A 248 -18.98 -12.26 -9.70
N ASN A 249 -19.64 -11.15 -9.32
CA ASN A 249 -19.01 -9.84 -9.25
C ASN A 249 -17.85 -9.79 -8.24
N LEU A 250 -18.07 -10.33 -7.06
CA LEU A 250 -17.05 -10.41 -6.01
C LEU A 250 -15.89 -11.33 -6.42
N ALA A 251 -16.19 -12.49 -7.04
CA ALA A 251 -15.17 -13.40 -7.56
C ALA A 251 -14.31 -12.74 -8.66
N ALA A 252 -14.92 -11.97 -9.57
CA ALA A 252 -14.19 -11.20 -10.57
C ALA A 252 -13.28 -10.15 -9.91
N PHE A 253 -13.76 -9.47 -8.87
CA PHE A 253 -12.96 -8.49 -8.14
C PHE A 253 -11.84 -9.14 -7.32
N PHE A 254 -12.06 -10.31 -6.75
CA PHE A 254 -11.02 -11.14 -6.13
C PHE A 254 -9.95 -11.53 -7.15
N GLY A 255 -10.35 -12.00 -8.35
CA GLY A 255 -9.43 -12.32 -9.43
C GLY A 255 -8.58 -11.11 -9.86
N ALA A 256 -9.20 -9.94 -9.99
CA ALA A 256 -8.49 -8.70 -10.30
C ALA A 256 -7.48 -8.30 -9.21
N SER A 257 -7.84 -8.44 -7.93
CA SER A 257 -6.95 -8.14 -6.80
C SER A 257 -5.79 -9.13 -6.72
N PHE A 258 -6.09 -10.43 -6.83
CA PHE A 258 -5.08 -11.49 -6.82
C PHE A 258 -4.06 -11.30 -7.94
N SER A 259 -4.51 -11.20 -9.19
CA SER A 259 -3.63 -11.10 -10.35
C SER A 259 -2.84 -9.78 -10.38
N SER A 260 -3.43 -8.66 -9.93
CA SER A 260 -2.71 -7.40 -9.81
C SER A 260 -1.58 -7.46 -8.80
N THR A 261 -1.83 -8.02 -7.60
CA THR A 261 -0.81 -8.17 -6.56
C THR A 261 0.24 -9.22 -6.95
N PHE A 262 -0.17 -10.27 -7.65
CA PHE A 262 0.75 -11.24 -8.25
C PHE A 262 1.74 -10.54 -9.19
N ALA A 263 1.26 -9.76 -10.15
CA ALA A 263 2.11 -9.04 -11.13
C ALA A 263 3.03 -8.01 -10.47
N ASP A 264 2.57 -7.34 -9.40
CA ASP A 264 3.36 -6.35 -8.65
C ASP A 264 4.64 -6.96 -8.03
N ASN A 265 4.65 -8.26 -7.75
CA ASN A 265 5.79 -8.98 -7.21
C ASN A 265 7.04 -8.84 -8.10
N LEU A 266 6.87 -8.79 -9.42
CA LEU A 266 7.97 -8.54 -10.37
C LEU A 266 8.73 -7.27 -9.99
N PHE A 267 8.03 -6.17 -9.80
CA PHE A 267 8.65 -4.86 -9.53
C PHE A 267 9.22 -4.76 -8.12
N VAL A 268 8.64 -5.47 -7.17
CA VAL A 268 9.05 -5.42 -5.76
C VAL A 268 10.30 -6.23 -5.50
N PHE A 269 10.39 -7.46 -6.05
CA PHE A 269 11.40 -8.42 -5.64
C PHE A 269 12.34 -8.88 -6.77
N TRP A 270 11.97 -8.67 -8.05
CA TRP A 270 12.75 -9.19 -9.14
C TRP A 270 13.55 -8.13 -9.91
N MET A 271 13.16 -6.84 -9.85
CA MET A 271 13.88 -5.78 -10.59
C MET A 271 15.33 -5.60 -10.15
N PRO A 272 15.67 -5.54 -8.85
CA PRO A 272 17.08 -5.49 -8.46
C PRO A 272 17.87 -6.69 -8.95
N THR A 273 17.31 -7.91 -8.85
CA THR A 273 17.96 -9.13 -9.33
C THR A 273 18.17 -9.12 -10.85
N PHE A 274 17.17 -8.66 -11.61
CA PHE A 274 17.30 -8.49 -13.07
C PHE A 274 18.45 -7.55 -13.46
N LEU A 275 18.54 -6.40 -12.79
CA LEU A 275 19.58 -5.41 -13.09
C LEU A 275 20.98 -5.92 -12.75
N VAL A 276 21.15 -6.62 -11.63
CA VAL A 276 22.44 -7.17 -11.21
C VAL A 276 22.81 -8.39 -12.06
N GLN A 277 21.95 -9.41 -12.12
CA GLN A 277 22.28 -10.69 -12.75
C GLN A 277 22.22 -10.67 -14.28
N ALA A 278 21.20 -10.02 -14.88
CA ALA A 278 21.02 -10.03 -16.32
C ALA A 278 21.71 -8.85 -17.02
N LYS A 279 21.87 -7.71 -16.34
CA LYS A 279 22.44 -6.49 -16.94
C LYS A 279 23.78 -6.06 -16.35
N GLY A 280 24.28 -6.72 -15.30
CA GLY A 280 25.58 -6.44 -14.69
C GLY A 280 25.72 -5.06 -14.05
N PHE A 281 24.61 -4.48 -13.57
CA PHE A 281 24.61 -3.15 -12.99
C PHE A 281 25.35 -3.12 -11.64
N SER A 282 26.11 -2.06 -11.42
CA SER A 282 26.71 -1.76 -10.12
C SER A 282 25.63 -1.48 -9.05
N PRO A 283 25.94 -1.57 -7.74
CA PRO A 283 24.99 -1.25 -6.68
C PRO A 283 24.36 0.14 -6.84
N THR A 284 25.15 1.14 -7.27
CA THR A 284 24.68 2.50 -7.53
C THR A 284 23.64 2.54 -8.64
N GLU A 285 23.94 1.91 -9.78
CA GLU A 285 23.04 1.87 -10.93
C GLU A 285 21.80 1.03 -10.62
N MET A 286 21.96 -0.13 -9.99
CA MET A 286 20.86 -0.99 -9.58
C MET A 286 19.87 -0.23 -8.68
N GLY A 287 20.36 0.46 -7.66
CA GLY A 287 19.51 1.23 -6.74
C GLY A 287 18.74 2.34 -7.47
N LEU A 288 19.43 3.10 -8.35
CA LEU A 288 18.82 4.18 -9.12
C LEU A 288 17.76 3.65 -10.09
N PHE A 289 18.12 2.68 -10.92
CA PHE A 289 17.22 2.19 -11.99
C PHE A 289 16.08 1.31 -11.46
N ALA A 290 16.30 0.49 -10.40
CA ALA A 290 15.23 -0.29 -9.79
C ALA A 290 14.16 0.58 -9.11
N SER A 291 14.49 1.80 -8.72
CA SER A 291 13.54 2.74 -8.14
C SER A 291 12.55 3.31 -9.17
N LEU A 292 12.96 3.40 -10.45
CA LEU A 292 12.17 4.08 -11.49
C LEU A 292 10.76 3.51 -11.68
N PRO A 293 10.54 2.20 -11.84
CA PRO A 293 9.17 1.68 -11.99
C PRO A 293 8.29 1.98 -10.77
N LEU A 294 8.83 1.96 -9.58
CA LEU A 294 8.09 2.24 -8.35
C LEU A 294 7.69 3.71 -8.24
N PHE A 295 8.57 4.64 -8.65
CA PHE A 295 8.20 6.06 -8.81
C PHE A 295 7.14 6.25 -9.90
N GLY A 296 7.25 5.53 -11.02
CA GLY A 296 6.21 5.50 -12.04
C GLY A 296 4.85 5.11 -11.44
N GLY A 297 4.83 4.06 -10.62
CA GLY A 297 3.63 3.62 -9.91
C GLY A 297 3.07 4.66 -8.93
N ALA A 298 3.93 5.35 -8.18
CA ALA A 298 3.51 6.41 -7.26
C ALA A 298 2.82 7.56 -8.02
N LEU A 299 3.41 8.01 -9.12
CA LEU A 299 2.84 9.04 -9.99
C LEU A 299 1.57 8.56 -10.69
N GLY A 300 1.56 7.32 -11.20
CA GLY A 300 0.40 6.69 -11.81
C GLY A 300 -0.80 6.64 -10.85
N GLY A 301 -0.57 6.28 -9.59
CA GLY A 301 -1.61 6.28 -8.57
C GLY A 301 -2.23 7.66 -8.32
N LEU A 302 -1.43 8.73 -8.33
CA LEU A 302 -1.93 10.11 -8.22
C LEU A 302 -2.76 10.50 -9.46
N CYS A 303 -2.21 10.31 -10.66
CA CYS A 303 -2.88 10.65 -11.91
C CYS A 303 -4.16 9.82 -12.12
N GLY A 304 -4.15 8.57 -11.67
CA GLY A 304 -5.30 7.66 -11.79
C GLY A 304 -6.53 8.14 -11.04
N GLY A 305 -6.36 8.79 -9.88
CA GLY A 305 -7.47 9.39 -9.14
C GLY A 305 -8.15 10.51 -9.93
N ILE A 306 -7.35 11.43 -10.47
CA ILE A 306 -7.84 12.56 -11.28
C ILE A 306 -8.54 12.05 -12.55
N LEU A 307 -7.91 11.10 -13.25
CA LEU A 307 -8.47 10.51 -14.46
C LEU A 307 -9.77 9.74 -14.19
N ASN A 308 -9.86 9.02 -13.05
CA ASN A 308 -11.07 8.30 -12.66
C ASN A 308 -12.25 9.25 -12.48
N ASP A 309 -12.05 10.36 -11.77
CA ASP A 309 -13.12 11.31 -11.49
C ASP A 309 -13.54 12.06 -12.76
N TRP A 310 -12.58 12.47 -13.59
CA TRP A 310 -12.83 13.09 -14.88
C TRP A 310 -13.60 12.15 -15.82
N LEU A 311 -13.19 10.90 -15.92
CA LEU A 311 -13.82 9.93 -16.84
C LEU A 311 -15.23 9.54 -16.39
N ILE A 312 -15.48 9.46 -15.06
CA ILE A 312 -16.83 9.25 -14.52
C ILE A 312 -17.75 10.42 -14.94
N GLY A 313 -17.25 11.66 -14.84
CA GLY A 313 -17.99 12.84 -15.27
C GLY A 313 -18.24 12.86 -16.79
N ALA A 314 -17.24 12.54 -17.61
CA ALA A 314 -17.32 12.58 -19.06
C ALA A 314 -18.22 11.48 -19.65
N ILE A 315 -18.16 10.25 -19.13
CA ILE A 315 -18.94 9.11 -19.63
C ILE A 315 -20.36 9.08 -19.03
N GLY A 316 -20.55 9.67 -17.84
CA GLY A 316 -21.80 9.58 -17.07
C GLY A 316 -22.14 8.16 -16.57
N ASN A 317 -21.25 7.20 -16.76
CA ASN A 317 -21.43 5.81 -16.36
C ASN A 317 -20.20 5.31 -15.57
N ARG A 318 -20.36 5.26 -14.24
CA ARG A 318 -19.29 4.89 -13.31
C ARG A 318 -18.71 3.49 -13.58
N ARG A 319 -19.54 2.52 -13.96
CA ARG A 319 -19.13 1.16 -14.27
C ARG A 319 -18.16 1.12 -15.46
N TRP A 320 -18.52 1.77 -16.57
CA TRP A 320 -17.68 1.79 -17.76
C TRP A 320 -16.41 2.62 -17.55
N ALA A 321 -16.51 3.78 -16.90
CA ALA A 321 -15.35 4.60 -16.58
C ALA A 321 -14.29 3.80 -15.79
N ARG A 322 -14.72 3.05 -14.76
CA ARG A 322 -13.81 2.21 -13.97
C ARG A 322 -13.24 1.03 -14.74
N ARG A 323 -14.03 0.38 -15.58
CA ARG A 323 -13.55 -0.71 -16.44
C ARG A 323 -12.50 -0.24 -17.44
N LEU A 324 -12.73 0.91 -18.08
CA LEU A 324 -11.79 1.50 -19.03
C LEU A 324 -10.45 1.87 -18.37
N ILE A 325 -10.49 2.49 -17.21
CA ILE A 325 -9.24 2.81 -16.49
C ILE A 325 -8.56 1.53 -16.01
N ALA A 326 -9.25 0.72 -15.23
CA ALA A 326 -8.61 -0.43 -14.59
C ALA A 326 -8.22 -1.51 -15.61
N GLY A 327 -9.04 -1.81 -16.60
CA GLY A 327 -8.73 -2.76 -17.65
C GLY A 327 -7.78 -2.18 -18.71
N GLY A 328 -8.08 -1.00 -19.25
CA GLY A 328 -7.30 -0.37 -20.32
C GLY A 328 -5.86 -0.07 -19.91
N CYS A 329 -5.66 0.46 -18.70
CA CYS A 329 -4.31 0.70 -18.18
C CYS A 329 -3.49 -0.60 -18.00
N LYS A 330 -4.13 -1.72 -17.66
CA LYS A 330 -3.45 -3.01 -17.58
C LYS A 330 -3.07 -3.57 -18.96
N VAL A 331 -3.89 -3.32 -19.99
CA VAL A 331 -3.52 -3.66 -21.39
C VAL A 331 -2.29 -2.85 -21.82
N ILE A 332 -2.28 -1.55 -21.56
CA ILE A 332 -1.11 -0.70 -21.86
C ILE A 332 0.13 -1.20 -21.11
N ALA A 333 -0.01 -1.54 -19.83
CA ALA A 333 1.07 -2.09 -19.04
C ALA A 333 1.60 -3.42 -19.61
N ALA A 334 0.71 -4.33 -20.03
CA ALA A 334 1.08 -5.58 -20.71
C ALA A 334 1.85 -5.33 -22.02
N SER A 335 1.39 -4.37 -22.83
CA SER A 335 2.06 -4.01 -24.09
C SER A 335 3.44 -3.41 -23.83
N LEU A 336 3.58 -2.55 -22.79
CA LEU A 336 4.87 -1.93 -22.44
C LEU A 336 5.87 -2.95 -21.90
N ILE A 337 5.45 -3.90 -21.09
CA ILE A 337 6.37 -4.94 -20.61
C ILE A 337 6.84 -5.84 -21.74
N CYS A 338 5.98 -6.17 -22.70
CA CYS A 338 6.40 -6.88 -23.92
C CYS A 338 7.32 -6.01 -24.79
N ALA A 339 7.04 -4.73 -24.95
CA ALA A 339 7.89 -3.81 -25.70
C ALA A 339 9.28 -3.65 -25.07
N SER A 340 9.41 -3.78 -23.74
CA SER A 340 10.70 -3.69 -23.08
C SER A 340 11.67 -4.81 -23.50
N LEU A 341 11.16 -5.95 -23.96
CA LEU A 341 11.96 -7.09 -24.44
C LEU A 341 12.58 -6.87 -25.83
N LEU A 342 12.21 -5.79 -26.53
CA LEU A 342 12.80 -5.43 -27.82
C LEU A 342 14.13 -4.68 -27.65
N PHE A 343 14.56 -4.41 -26.43
CA PHE A 343 15.75 -3.62 -26.10
C PHE A 343 16.71 -4.40 -25.22
N ASP A 344 18.02 -4.26 -25.48
CA ASP A 344 19.07 -4.87 -24.67
C ASP A 344 19.60 -3.95 -23.58
N ASP A 345 19.49 -2.64 -23.77
CA ASP A 345 19.95 -1.66 -22.78
C ASP A 345 19.04 -1.65 -21.55
N GLY A 346 19.59 -2.04 -20.40
CA GLY A 346 18.88 -2.06 -19.13
C GLY A 346 18.30 -0.70 -18.73
N LYS A 347 18.90 0.42 -19.13
CA LYS A 347 18.39 1.78 -18.82
C LYS A 347 17.13 2.07 -19.63
N VAL A 348 17.11 1.69 -20.91
CA VAL A 348 15.92 1.83 -21.76
C VAL A 348 14.79 0.92 -21.26
N ILE A 349 15.12 -0.33 -20.91
CA ILE A 349 14.14 -1.27 -20.32
C ILE A 349 13.51 -0.65 -19.08
N MET A 350 14.30 -0.09 -18.16
CA MET A 350 13.76 0.50 -16.91
C MET A 350 12.93 1.76 -17.17
N ALA A 351 13.25 2.57 -18.18
CA ALA A 351 12.42 3.69 -18.61
C ALA A 351 11.04 3.23 -19.14
N ILE A 352 11.01 2.15 -19.91
CA ILE A 352 9.75 1.54 -20.39
C ILE A 352 8.97 0.94 -19.23
N LEU A 353 9.64 0.28 -18.29
CA LEU A 353 9.02 -0.30 -17.10
C LEU A 353 8.53 0.78 -16.11
N PHE A 354 9.12 1.97 -16.08
CA PHE A 354 8.54 3.14 -15.41
C PHE A 354 7.14 3.46 -15.95
N LEU A 355 7.00 3.55 -17.28
CA LEU A 355 5.71 3.78 -17.92
C LEU A 355 4.74 2.60 -17.70
N CYS A 356 5.25 1.36 -17.78
CA CYS A 356 4.45 0.18 -17.49
C CYS A 356 3.83 0.26 -16.08
N LYS A 357 4.64 0.57 -15.08
CA LYS A 357 4.18 0.67 -13.69
C LYS A 357 3.30 1.91 -13.46
N PHE A 358 3.58 3.03 -14.13
CA PHE A 358 2.73 4.22 -14.13
C PHE A 358 1.30 3.87 -14.56
N PHE A 359 1.14 3.24 -15.72
CA PHE A 359 -0.20 2.84 -16.19
C PHE A 359 -0.80 1.74 -15.30
N SER A 360 -0.03 0.74 -14.91
CA SER A 360 -0.53 -0.32 -14.04
C SER A 360 -1.16 0.25 -12.76
N ASP A 361 -0.52 1.23 -12.13
CA ASP A 361 -0.94 1.78 -10.84
C ASP A 361 -2.00 2.87 -10.94
N MET A 362 -2.27 3.42 -12.13
CA MET A 362 -3.46 4.26 -12.38
C MET A 362 -4.77 3.55 -12.04
N SER A 363 -4.78 2.21 -12.02
CA SER A 363 -5.93 1.41 -11.60
C SER A 363 -6.19 1.42 -10.09
N GLN A 364 -5.24 1.83 -9.26
CA GLN A 364 -5.33 1.73 -7.78
C GLN A 364 -6.46 2.56 -7.17
N PRO A 365 -6.65 3.86 -7.51
CA PRO A 365 -7.79 4.63 -7.02
C PRO A 365 -9.14 4.03 -7.42
N THR A 366 -9.21 3.44 -8.62
CA THR A 366 -10.39 2.72 -9.10
C THR A 366 -10.68 1.48 -8.25
N TRP A 367 -9.63 0.76 -7.81
CA TRP A 367 -9.77 -0.38 -6.91
C TRP A 367 -10.36 0.06 -5.55
N TRP A 368 -9.81 1.12 -4.92
CA TRP A 368 -10.31 1.67 -3.66
C TRP A 368 -11.77 2.15 -3.78
N GLY A 369 -12.07 2.90 -4.84
CA GLY A 369 -13.43 3.37 -5.10
C GLY A 369 -14.43 2.22 -5.33
N THR A 370 -13.99 1.12 -5.95
CA THR A 370 -14.84 -0.06 -6.18
C THR A 370 -15.13 -0.80 -4.88
N VAL A 371 -14.14 -0.95 -3.98
CA VAL A 371 -14.35 -1.50 -2.61
C VAL A 371 -15.44 -0.72 -1.87
N THR A 372 -15.35 0.61 -1.92
CA THR A 372 -16.30 1.50 -1.23
C THR A 372 -17.70 1.39 -1.83
N ASP A 373 -17.81 1.36 -3.16
CA ASP A 373 -19.11 1.30 -3.83
C ASP A 373 -19.83 -0.05 -3.63
N ILE A 374 -19.10 -1.17 -3.74
CA ILE A 374 -19.63 -2.52 -3.55
C ILE A 374 -19.95 -2.77 -2.07
N GLY A 375 -19.06 -2.34 -1.18
CA GLY A 375 -19.14 -2.60 0.25
C GLY A 375 -20.15 -1.71 1.00
N GLY A 376 -20.42 -0.50 0.50
CA GLY A 376 -21.32 0.44 1.15
C GLY A 376 -21.02 0.61 2.65
N PRO A 377 -22.00 0.34 3.56
CA PRO A 377 -21.79 0.42 5.01
C PRO A 377 -20.74 -0.56 5.56
N ALA A 378 -20.45 -1.63 4.84
CA ALA A 378 -19.47 -2.66 5.21
C ALA A 378 -18.18 -2.58 4.37
N ALA A 379 -17.83 -1.42 3.81
CA ALA A 379 -16.66 -1.25 2.94
C ALA A 379 -15.36 -1.75 3.57
N GLY A 380 -15.16 -1.58 4.88
CA GLY A 380 -14.01 -2.11 5.61
C GLY A 380 -13.92 -3.64 5.60
N ARG A 381 -15.07 -4.34 5.71
CA ARG A 381 -15.12 -5.81 5.64
C ARG A 381 -14.81 -6.31 4.23
N VAL A 382 -15.41 -5.67 3.21
CA VAL A 382 -15.14 -5.98 1.80
C VAL A 382 -13.67 -5.70 1.46
N PHE A 383 -13.10 -4.59 1.94
CA PHE A 383 -11.68 -4.30 1.83
C PHE A 383 -10.82 -5.43 2.40
N GLY A 384 -11.11 -5.87 3.63
CA GLY A 384 -10.38 -6.97 4.27
C GLY A 384 -10.41 -8.25 3.42
N MET A 385 -11.59 -8.65 2.92
CA MET A 385 -11.74 -9.83 2.08
C MET A 385 -10.90 -9.72 0.79
N VAL A 386 -11.04 -8.61 0.06
CA VAL A 386 -10.34 -8.41 -1.23
C VAL A 386 -8.83 -8.30 -1.03
N ASN A 387 -8.39 -7.64 0.05
CA ASN A 387 -6.97 -7.50 0.37
C ASN A 387 -6.33 -8.82 0.83
N THR A 388 -7.07 -9.68 1.56
CA THR A 388 -6.60 -11.04 1.91
C THR A 388 -6.39 -11.89 0.67
N VAL A 389 -7.29 -11.83 -0.31
CA VAL A 389 -7.11 -12.52 -1.60
C VAL A 389 -5.91 -11.95 -2.38
N GLY A 390 -5.70 -10.63 -2.33
CA GLY A 390 -4.49 -10.00 -2.87
C GLY A 390 -3.22 -10.53 -2.21
N ALA A 391 -3.21 -10.69 -0.88
CA ALA A 391 -2.08 -11.26 -0.14
C ALA A 391 -1.80 -12.72 -0.53
N ALA A 392 -2.83 -13.51 -0.83
CA ALA A 392 -2.65 -14.85 -1.42
C ALA A 392 -1.98 -14.79 -2.80
N GLY A 393 -2.31 -13.77 -3.62
CA GLY A 393 -1.62 -13.50 -4.89
C GLY A 393 -0.12 -13.23 -4.69
N LEU A 394 0.24 -12.45 -3.68
CA LEU A 394 1.64 -12.20 -3.32
C LEU A 394 2.38 -13.50 -2.92
N PHE A 395 1.74 -14.35 -2.11
CA PHE A 395 2.32 -15.62 -1.69
C PHE A 395 2.59 -16.55 -2.88
N VAL A 396 1.60 -16.74 -3.74
CA VAL A 396 1.69 -17.68 -4.88
C VAL A 396 2.64 -17.15 -5.95
N ALA A 397 2.78 -15.82 -6.09
CA ALA A 397 3.65 -15.20 -7.08
C ALA A 397 5.12 -15.57 -6.90
N GLY A 398 5.63 -15.62 -5.65
CA GLY A 398 7.03 -15.89 -5.37
C GLY A 398 7.54 -17.19 -6.01
N PRO A 399 7.02 -18.37 -5.61
CA PRO A 399 7.48 -19.65 -6.16
C PRO A 399 7.20 -19.81 -7.65
N ILE A 400 6.07 -19.29 -8.17
CA ILE A 400 5.75 -19.38 -9.60
C ILE A 400 6.70 -18.53 -10.43
N MET A 401 6.98 -17.29 -10.04
CA MET A 401 7.91 -16.43 -10.76
C MET A 401 9.34 -16.98 -10.73
N ALA A 402 9.77 -17.55 -9.60
CA ALA A 402 11.07 -18.22 -9.52
C ALA A 402 11.13 -19.41 -10.46
N TRP A 403 10.09 -20.23 -10.54
CA TRP A 403 10.03 -21.35 -11.47
C TRP A 403 10.06 -20.89 -12.93
N VAL A 404 9.25 -19.88 -13.29
CA VAL A 404 9.22 -19.32 -14.64
C VAL A 404 10.62 -18.77 -15.02
N LYS A 405 11.26 -18.01 -14.12
CA LYS A 405 12.61 -17.47 -14.35
C LYS A 405 13.64 -18.58 -14.53
N THR A 406 13.56 -19.65 -13.77
CA THR A 406 14.50 -20.77 -13.88
C THR A 406 14.33 -21.53 -15.19
N GLN A 407 13.11 -21.63 -15.75
CA GLN A 407 12.83 -22.34 -16.99
C GLN A 407 13.00 -21.50 -18.26
N TYR A 408 12.70 -20.20 -18.19
CA TYR A 408 12.55 -19.31 -19.36
C TYR A 408 13.28 -17.97 -19.21
N ASP A 409 14.17 -17.86 -18.23
CA ASP A 409 14.91 -16.63 -17.91
C ASP A 409 14.01 -15.42 -17.62
N PHE A 410 14.60 -14.22 -17.62
CA PHE A 410 13.84 -12.98 -17.36
C PHE A 410 12.87 -12.62 -18.48
N ASP A 411 13.17 -12.98 -19.73
CA ASP A 411 12.30 -12.71 -20.87
C ASP A 411 10.98 -13.48 -20.72
N GLY A 412 11.07 -14.77 -20.39
CA GLY A 412 9.89 -15.58 -20.08
C GLY A 412 9.11 -15.08 -18.88
N LEU A 413 9.81 -14.57 -17.86
CA LEU A 413 9.16 -13.96 -16.69
C LEU A 413 8.38 -12.69 -17.06
N PHE A 414 8.91 -11.84 -17.93
CA PHE A 414 8.25 -10.63 -18.40
C PHE A 414 7.02 -10.96 -19.26
N PHE A 415 7.13 -11.90 -20.19
CA PHE A 415 5.99 -12.40 -20.98
C PHE A 415 4.89 -12.99 -20.09
N PHE A 416 5.28 -13.76 -19.09
CA PHE A 416 4.35 -14.36 -18.15
C PHE A 416 3.57 -13.27 -17.37
N VAL A 417 4.25 -12.25 -16.86
CA VAL A 417 3.62 -11.13 -16.14
C VAL A 417 2.73 -10.29 -17.06
N ALA A 418 3.09 -10.12 -18.33
CA ALA A 418 2.21 -9.50 -19.32
C ALA A 418 0.89 -10.29 -19.46
N GLY A 419 0.96 -11.61 -19.53
CA GLY A 419 -0.22 -12.49 -19.50
C GLY A 419 -1.08 -12.31 -18.23
N VAL A 420 -0.45 -12.17 -17.07
CA VAL A 420 -1.15 -11.90 -15.81
C VAL A 420 -1.88 -10.55 -15.85
N TYR A 421 -1.31 -9.51 -16.45
CA TYR A 421 -2.00 -8.23 -16.66
C TYR A 421 -3.23 -8.37 -17.55
N LEU A 422 -3.18 -9.21 -18.60
CA LEU A 422 -4.36 -9.48 -19.45
C LEU A 422 -5.45 -10.24 -18.68
N VAL A 423 -5.08 -11.18 -17.80
CA VAL A 423 -6.03 -11.83 -16.87
C VAL A 423 -6.66 -10.79 -15.94
N THR A 424 -5.86 -9.88 -15.39
CA THR A 424 -6.37 -8.77 -14.57
C THR A 424 -7.40 -7.92 -15.33
N THR A 425 -7.11 -7.61 -16.60
CA THR A 425 -8.04 -6.90 -17.49
C THR A 425 -9.36 -7.66 -17.66
N ALA A 426 -9.30 -8.94 -17.97
CA ALA A 426 -10.49 -9.78 -18.13
C ALA A 426 -11.36 -9.78 -16.85
N CYS A 427 -10.73 -9.88 -15.70
CA CYS A 427 -11.42 -9.77 -14.40
C CYS A 427 -12.09 -8.39 -14.24
N TRP A 428 -11.40 -7.29 -14.54
CA TRP A 428 -11.98 -5.94 -14.45
C TRP A 428 -13.15 -5.70 -15.40
N LEU A 429 -13.13 -6.28 -16.59
CA LEU A 429 -14.27 -6.20 -17.53
C LEU A 429 -15.52 -6.89 -16.98
N MET A 430 -15.37 -7.83 -16.06
CA MET A 430 -16.50 -8.49 -15.39
C MET A 430 -16.99 -7.74 -14.15
N VAL A 431 -16.16 -6.91 -13.51
CA VAL A 431 -16.52 -6.17 -12.29
C VAL A 431 -17.61 -5.13 -12.57
N ASP A 432 -18.61 -5.08 -11.70
CA ASP A 432 -19.68 -4.09 -11.68
C ASP A 432 -19.71 -3.36 -10.33
N CYS A 433 -19.16 -2.15 -10.30
CA CYS A 433 -19.09 -1.34 -9.08
C CYS A 433 -20.45 -0.79 -8.62
N GLN A 434 -21.49 -0.86 -9.44
CA GLN A 434 -22.85 -0.41 -9.10
C GLN A 434 -23.64 -1.47 -8.31
N ARG A 435 -23.19 -2.72 -8.31
CA ARG A 435 -23.81 -3.80 -7.54
C ARG A 435 -23.33 -3.79 -6.10
N ARG A 436 -24.20 -3.33 -5.19
CA ARG A 436 -23.91 -3.36 -3.76
C ARG A 436 -24.04 -4.77 -3.20
N LEU A 437 -23.03 -5.20 -2.48
CA LEU A 437 -23.00 -6.48 -1.76
C LEU A 437 -23.69 -6.37 -0.38
N VAL A 438 -23.70 -5.16 0.18
CA VAL A 438 -24.25 -4.87 1.51
C VAL A 438 -25.15 -3.65 1.47
N THR A 439 -26.35 -3.81 2.01
CA THR A 439 -27.37 -2.75 2.15
C THR A 439 -27.77 -2.55 3.61
#